data_26d8fee67c76d2031c6dd77eddd5629b
#
_entry.id   26d8fee67c76d2031c6dd77eddd5629b
#
_cell.length_a   1.000
_cell.length_b   1.000
_cell.length_c   1.000
_cell.angle_alpha   90.00
_cell.angle_beta   90.00
_cell.angle_gamma   90.00
#
_symmetry.space_group_name_H-M   'P 1'
#
loop_
_entity.id
_entity.type
_entity.pdbx_description
1 polymer ?
#
loop_
_entity_poly.entity_id
_entity_poly.type
_entity_poly.pdbx_seq_one_letter_code
_entity_poly.pdbx_strand_id
1 'polypeptide(L)'
;MAPAGGLTLTQAGTGAATRAELAERYAHLTEVLHRHAQSADAAAALPEEVFAALRASGILGAAVAVEYGGQGGDSLLTNRLIELTAAADPSVAIILFQHYAVSSRISEWGSEAQKERYLPRLASGEWIAASAWSESGSGADKRNLATKARRTRGGGWLLEGAKAFTTGAGLADVYLVLAQTSAPTDGVASTYGSDGQTFFLIEAGNPGLFANTGMDLVGMRSSATGFVELTACAADDSAVLGPVGAAVRIIAGVRESGATLGAVSAGIAAAAYRTAFAHARRRGLKDQQAVRHRLVDLAAQVEAARSLVDASARRDSAEPGNTTLYSKILCSRISEEVVQEALRLLGSAGYLHDHPLNKLARDARAVGLMGPTNDLARELVSAPWTAA
;
A
#
# COMPACT_ATOMS: atom_id res chain seq x y z
N MET A 1 3.87 45.08 14.15
CA MET A 1 4.16 43.73 13.63
C MET A 1 3.25 42.75 14.37
N ALA A 2 2.18 42.33 13.75
CA ALA A 2 1.25 41.32 14.29
C ALA A 2 1.69 39.92 13.80
N PRO A 3 1.57 38.85 14.61
CA PRO A 3 1.94 37.52 14.18
C PRO A 3 0.88 36.94 13.24
N ALA A 4 1.36 36.17 12.27
CA ALA A 4 0.57 35.48 11.27
C ALA A 4 -0.49 34.57 11.91
N GLY A 5 -1.75 34.76 11.50
CA GLY A 5 -2.88 33.97 11.97
C GLY A 5 -2.76 32.52 11.50
N GLY A 6 -2.67 31.61 12.47
CA GLY A 6 -2.89 30.19 12.24
C GLY A 6 -4.34 29.98 11.78
N LEU A 7 -4.53 29.36 10.64
CA LEU A 7 -5.82 28.86 10.18
C LEU A 7 -6.29 27.76 11.13
N THR A 8 -7.18 28.13 12.04
CA THR A 8 -7.97 27.21 12.86
C THR A 8 -8.85 26.40 11.91
N LEU A 9 -8.66 25.07 11.88
CA LEU A 9 -9.52 24.12 11.20
C LEU A 9 -10.92 24.18 11.83
N THR A 10 -11.82 24.97 11.26
CA THR A 10 -13.25 24.84 11.48
C THR A 10 -13.69 23.48 10.96
N GLN A 11 -14.44 22.74 11.76
CA GLN A 11 -15.12 21.50 11.40
C GLN A 11 -15.84 21.70 10.05
N ALA A 12 -15.23 21.24 8.97
CA ALA A 12 -15.88 21.15 7.68
C ALA A 12 -16.82 19.95 7.71
N GLY A 13 -18.02 20.15 7.16
CA GLY A 13 -19.12 19.20 7.19
C GLY A 13 -18.75 17.80 6.65
N THR A 14 -19.62 16.85 6.92
CA THR A 14 -19.59 15.41 6.75
C THR A 14 -19.37 14.88 5.32
N GLY A 15 -18.68 15.60 4.43
CA GLY A 15 -18.30 15.18 3.08
C GLY A 15 -16.80 14.86 3.02
N ALA A 16 -16.46 13.63 2.59
CA ALA A 16 -15.06 13.26 2.35
C ALA A 16 -14.42 14.21 1.32
N ALA A 17 -13.20 14.71 1.60
CA ALA A 17 -12.48 15.60 0.69
C ALA A 17 -12.39 15.04 -0.73
N THR A 18 -12.72 15.86 -1.72
CA THR A 18 -12.68 15.48 -3.14
C THR A 18 -11.24 15.27 -3.63
N ARG A 19 -11.08 14.57 -4.75
CA ARG A 19 -9.77 14.42 -5.40
C ARG A 19 -9.13 15.76 -5.77
N ALA A 20 -9.93 16.77 -6.14
CA ALA A 20 -9.44 18.10 -6.48
C ALA A 20 -8.91 18.84 -5.25
N GLU A 21 -9.64 18.84 -4.14
CA GLU A 21 -9.21 19.44 -2.87
C GLU A 21 -7.93 18.75 -2.33
N LEU A 22 -7.83 17.42 -2.44
CA LEU A 22 -6.62 16.70 -2.05
C LEU A 22 -5.43 17.05 -2.98
N ALA A 23 -5.65 17.17 -4.29
CA ALA A 23 -4.60 17.56 -5.23
C ALA A 23 -4.05 18.96 -4.93
N GLU A 24 -4.92 19.90 -4.55
CA GLU A 24 -4.52 21.23 -4.14
C GLU A 24 -3.76 21.20 -2.79
N ARG A 25 -4.32 20.52 -1.79
CA ARG A 25 -3.72 20.40 -0.46
C ARG A 25 -2.32 19.79 -0.48
N TYR A 26 -2.10 18.79 -1.31
CA TYR A 26 -0.84 18.04 -1.41
C TYR A 26 -0.02 18.42 -2.66
N ALA A 27 -0.27 19.59 -3.28
CA ALA A 27 0.38 20.01 -4.52
C ALA A 27 1.92 20.01 -4.43
N HIS A 28 2.46 20.54 -3.34
CA HIS A 28 3.92 20.57 -3.13
C HIS A 28 4.51 19.16 -3.02
N LEU A 29 3.86 18.26 -2.26
CA LEU A 29 4.30 16.86 -2.17
C LEU A 29 4.32 16.21 -3.55
N THR A 30 3.22 16.29 -4.30
CA THR A 30 3.13 15.65 -5.63
C THR A 30 4.14 16.24 -6.62
N GLU A 31 4.48 17.52 -6.52
CA GLU A 31 5.54 18.15 -7.32
C GLU A 31 6.92 17.55 -7.00
N VAL A 32 7.25 17.39 -5.71
CA VAL A 32 8.51 16.75 -5.28
C VAL A 32 8.57 15.31 -5.77
N LEU A 33 7.49 14.54 -5.61
CA LEU A 33 7.43 13.16 -6.08
C LEU A 33 7.65 13.07 -7.60
N HIS A 34 6.95 13.88 -8.41
CA HIS A 34 7.13 13.90 -9.86
C HIS A 34 8.55 14.25 -10.28
N ARG A 35 9.20 15.21 -9.61
CA ARG A 35 10.56 15.64 -9.89
C ARG A 35 11.56 14.50 -9.70
N HIS A 36 11.37 13.68 -8.68
CA HIS A 36 12.31 12.61 -8.31
C HIS A 36 11.96 11.23 -8.87
N ALA A 37 10.76 10.99 -9.38
CA ALA A 37 10.27 9.66 -9.75
C ALA A 37 11.22 8.88 -10.69
N GLN A 38 11.78 9.52 -11.72
CA GLN A 38 12.67 8.88 -12.68
C GLN A 38 14.06 8.60 -12.09
N SER A 39 14.66 9.58 -11.40
CA SER A 39 15.98 9.41 -10.79
C SER A 39 15.94 8.41 -9.64
N ALA A 40 14.87 8.39 -8.84
CA ALA A 40 14.66 7.41 -7.78
C ALA A 40 14.49 5.98 -8.33
N ASP A 41 13.74 5.83 -9.43
CA ASP A 41 13.58 4.53 -10.11
C ASP A 41 14.94 4.03 -10.64
N ALA A 42 15.72 4.90 -11.29
CA ALA A 42 17.05 4.55 -11.79
C ALA A 42 18.02 4.15 -10.65
N ALA A 43 17.98 4.88 -9.55
CA ALA A 43 18.83 4.64 -8.37
C ALA A 43 18.31 3.46 -7.49
N ALA A 44 17.08 3.00 -7.71
CA ALA A 44 16.37 2.07 -6.82
C ALA A 44 16.33 2.55 -5.35
N ALA A 45 16.29 3.86 -5.13
CA ALA A 45 16.31 4.49 -3.82
C ALA A 45 15.59 5.84 -3.84
N LEU A 46 14.93 6.18 -2.75
CA LEU A 46 14.31 7.50 -2.56
C LEU A 46 15.31 8.49 -1.96
N PRO A 47 15.40 9.73 -2.48
CA PRO A 47 16.21 10.77 -1.87
C PRO A 47 15.55 11.32 -0.59
N GLU A 48 16.35 11.87 0.32
CA GLU A 48 15.86 12.44 1.58
C GLU A 48 14.83 13.57 1.37
N GLU A 49 14.91 14.32 0.27
CA GLU A 49 13.92 15.36 -0.07
C GLU A 49 12.49 14.80 -0.17
N VAL A 50 12.33 13.55 -0.66
CA VAL A 50 11.03 12.87 -0.71
C VAL A 50 10.50 12.56 0.69
N PHE A 51 11.37 12.07 1.60
CA PHE A 51 10.96 11.81 2.99
C PHE A 51 10.65 13.10 3.74
N ALA A 52 11.43 14.14 3.54
CA ALA A 52 11.16 15.46 4.10
C ALA A 52 9.81 16.01 3.64
N ALA A 53 9.47 15.86 2.35
CA ALA A 53 8.19 16.30 1.81
C ALA A 53 7.01 15.45 2.35
N LEU A 54 7.19 14.12 2.50
CA LEU A 54 6.18 13.25 3.12
C LEU A 54 5.89 13.69 4.56
N ARG A 55 6.92 13.91 5.37
CA ARG A 55 6.78 14.39 6.75
C ARG A 55 6.11 15.76 6.81
N ALA A 56 6.61 16.71 6.04
CA ALA A 56 6.09 18.08 6.03
C ALA A 56 4.63 18.19 5.58
N SER A 57 4.18 17.29 4.70
CA SER A 57 2.80 17.27 4.21
C SER A 57 1.79 16.75 5.23
N GLY A 58 2.23 16.00 6.25
CA GLY A 58 1.36 15.31 7.20
C GLY A 58 0.57 14.14 6.61
N ILE A 59 0.85 13.72 5.37
CA ILE A 59 0.13 12.64 4.69
C ILE A 59 0.26 11.31 5.43
N LEU A 60 1.39 11.07 6.10
CA LEU A 60 1.67 9.85 6.85
C LEU A 60 0.65 9.63 7.98
N GLY A 61 0.16 10.70 8.59
CA GLY A 61 -0.84 10.64 9.66
C GLY A 61 -2.29 10.41 9.21
N ALA A 62 -2.56 10.24 7.90
CA ALA A 62 -3.94 10.21 7.41
C ALA A 62 -4.80 9.09 8.02
N ALA A 63 -4.25 7.90 8.22
CA ALA A 63 -4.95 6.73 8.79
C ALA A 63 -4.95 6.69 10.34
N VAL A 64 -4.25 7.61 11.00
CA VAL A 64 -4.12 7.65 12.46
C VAL A 64 -5.17 8.58 13.06
N ALA A 65 -5.77 8.18 14.19
CA ALA A 65 -6.77 8.99 14.89
C ALA A 65 -6.19 10.34 15.37
N VAL A 66 -7.06 11.34 15.47
CA VAL A 66 -6.67 12.72 15.85
C VAL A 66 -6.02 12.76 17.24
N GLU A 67 -6.49 11.95 18.17
CA GLU A 67 -5.95 11.83 19.53
C GLU A 67 -4.48 11.41 19.59
N TYR A 68 -3.99 10.71 18.54
CA TYR A 68 -2.58 10.33 18.38
C TYR A 68 -1.83 11.23 17.37
N GLY A 69 -2.38 12.42 17.04
CA GLY A 69 -1.76 13.39 16.16
C GLY A 69 -1.97 13.15 14.66
N GLY A 70 -2.84 12.21 14.29
CA GLY A 70 -3.20 11.93 12.89
C GLY A 70 -4.36 12.78 12.39
N GLN A 71 -4.89 12.40 11.21
CA GLN A 71 -6.01 13.09 10.56
C GLN A 71 -7.37 12.41 10.81
N GLY A 72 -7.39 11.20 11.40
CA GLY A 72 -8.62 10.43 11.66
C GLY A 72 -9.34 9.99 10.38
N GLY A 73 -8.59 9.83 9.28
CA GLY A 73 -9.16 9.51 7.97
C GLY A 73 -9.61 8.06 7.86
N ASP A 74 -10.71 7.86 7.15
CA ASP A 74 -11.25 6.57 6.78
C ASP A 74 -10.58 5.98 5.51
N SER A 75 -11.07 4.82 5.08
CA SER A 75 -10.56 4.15 3.88
C SER A 75 -10.82 4.96 2.59
N LEU A 76 -11.82 5.84 2.57
CA LEU A 76 -12.07 6.69 1.40
C LEU A 76 -10.99 7.77 1.27
N LEU A 77 -10.62 8.42 2.37
CA LEU A 77 -9.52 9.38 2.39
C LEU A 77 -8.20 8.70 2.04
N THR A 78 -7.86 7.60 2.71
CA THR A 78 -6.58 6.92 2.51
C THR A 78 -6.43 6.36 1.10
N ASN A 79 -7.47 5.76 0.51
CA ASN A 79 -7.44 5.30 -0.88
C ASN A 79 -7.24 6.46 -1.87
N ARG A 80 -7.89 7.62 -1.66
CA ARG A 80 -7.70 8.81 -2.51
C ARG A 80 -6.29 9.39 -2.39
N LEU A 81 -5.70 9.36 -1.21
CA LEU A 81 -4.30 9.79 -1.00
C LEU A 81 -3.32 8.82 -1.66
N ILE A 82 -3.57 7.52 -1.59
CA ILE A 82 -2.79 6.51 -2.32
C ILE A 82 -2.90 6.72 -3.84
N GLU A 83 -4.11 6.94 -4.37
CA GLU A 83 -4.32 7.27 -5.80
C GLU A 83 -3.52 8.50 -6.21
N LEU A 84 -3.63 9.60 -5.43
CA LEU A 84 -2.92 10.85 -5.67
C LEU A 84 -1.39 10.63 -5.70
N THR A 85 -0.87 9.94 -4.71
CA THR A 85 0.57 9.64 -4.58
C THR A 85 1.04 8.73 -5.73
N ALA A 86 0.27 7.68 -6.07
CA ALA A 86 0.59 6.76 -7.15
C ALA A 86 0.58 7.43 -8.54
N ALA A 87 -0.24 8.46 -8.70
CA ALA A 87 -0.23 9.26 -9.92
C ALA A 87 1.03 10.12 -10.07
N ALA A 88 1.78 10.33 -9.00
CA ALA A 88 3.07 11.03 -8.98
C ALA A 88 4.25 10.04 -8.95
N ASP A 89 4.26 9.10 -8.00
CA ASP A 89 5.22 8.00 -7.91
C ASP A 89 4.59 6.74 -7.26
N PRO A 90 4.39 5.65 -8.02
CA PRO A 90 3.86 4.40 -7.50
C PRO A 90 4.72 3.74 -6.41
N SER A 91 6.04 3.94 -6.43
CA SER A 91 6.94 3.39 -5.40
C SER A 91 6.69 4.02 -4.03
N VAL A 92 6.44 5.33 -3.98
CA VAL A 92 6.09 6.02 -2.74
C VAL A 92 4.67 5.64 -2.30
N ALA A 93 3.75 5.49 -3.25
CA ALA A 93 2.37 5.11 -2.94
C ALA A 93 2.29 3.73 -2.26
N ILE A 94 3.10 2.75 -2.67
CA ILE A 94 3.08 1.43 -2.02
C ILE A 94 3.73 1.47 -0.63
N ILE A 95 4.74 2.29 -0.39
CA ILE A 95 5.28 2.54 0.95
C ILE A 95 4.19 3.14 1.85
N LEU A 96 3.51 4.18 1.35
CA LEU A 96 2.42 4.84 2.08
C LEU A 96 1.25 3.89 2.37
N PHE A 97 0.89 3.02 1.41
CA PHE A 97 -0.13 1.99 1.60
C PHE A 97 0.23 1.03 2.74
N GLN A 98 1.47 0.54 2.80
CA GLN A 98 1.94 -0.33 3.87
C GLN A 98 1.96 0.37 5.22
N HIS A 99 2.39 1.63 5.22
CA HIS A 99 2.38 2.46 6.42
C HIS A 99 0.96 2.63 6.99
N TYR A 100 -0.03 2.94 6.15
CA TYR A 100 -1.43 3.02 6.57
C TYR A 100 -1.98 1.67 7.04
N ALA A 101 -1.64 0.59 6.33
CA ALA A 101 -2.09 -0.75 6.70
C ALA A 101 -1.62 -1.15 8.09
N VAL A 102 -0.36 -0.87 8.46
CA VAL A 102 0.17 -1.17 9.80
C VAL A 102 -0.43 -0.23 10.84
N SER A 103 -0.49 1.08 10.56
CA SER A 103 -1.10 2.07 11.47
C SER A 103 -2.54 1.71 11.83
N SER A 104 -3.35 1.32 10.83
CA SER A 104 -4.73 0.87 11.05
C SER A 104 -4.79 -0.41 11.90
N ARG A 105 -3.88 -1.37 11.70
CA ARG A 105 -3.85 -2.59 12.52
C ARG A 105 -3.48 -2.30 13.97
N ILE A 106 -2.55 -1.37 14.20
CA ILE A 106 -2.22 -0.92 15.57
C ILE A 106 -3.43 -0.23 16.21
N SER A 107 -4.12 0.64 15.46
CA SER A 107 -5.33 1.31 15.94
C SER A 107 -6.44 0.34 16.34
N GLU A 108 -6.64 -0.73 15.55
CA GLU A 108 -7.74 -1.70 15.75
C GLU A 108 -7.43 -2.78 16.80
N TRP A 109 -6.18 -3.25 16.85
CA TRP A 109 -5.79 -4.45 17.59
C TRP A 109 -4.72 -4.20 18.64
N GLY A 110 -4.09 -3.03 18.65
CA GLY A 110 -3.05 -2.68 19.62
C GLY A 110 -3.62 -2.47 21.01
N SER A 111 -2.83 -2.82 22.02
CA SER A 111 -3.09 -2.35 23.39
C SER A 111 -2.94 -0.82 23.47
N GLU A 112 -3.48 -0.19 24.48
CA GLU A 112 -3.32 1.26 24.66
C GLU A 112 -1.85 1.66 24.71
N ALA A 113 -1.00 0.89 25.40
CA ALA A 113 0.44 1.13 25.44
C ALA A 113 1.10 1.04 24.05
N GLN A 114 0.64 0.12 23.19
CA GLN A 114 1.12 0.04 21.79
C GLN A 114 0.64 1.24 20.97
N LYS A 115 -0.62 1.64 21.10
CA LYS A 115 -1.16 2.81 20.40
C LYS A 115 -0.41 4.08 20.79
N GLU A 116 -0.22 4.32 22.09
CA GLU A 116 0.55 5.46 22.62
C GLU A 116 2.01 5.46 22.18
N ARG A 117 2.63 4.28 22.07
CA ARG A 117 4.02 4.15 21.64
C ARG A 117 4.21 4.40 20.14
N TYR A 118 3.38 3.80 19.30
CA TYR A 118 3.61 3.74 17.86
C TYR A 118 2.86 4.82 17.07
N LEU A 119 1.57 5.05 17.36
CA LEU A 119 0.72 5.88 16.51
C LEU A 119 1.19 7.35 16.39
N PRO A 120 1.63 8.03 17.47
CA PRO A 120 2.14 9.41 17.33
C PRO A 120 3.38 9.50 16.43
N ARG A 121 4.30 8.54 16.51
CA ARG A 121 5.51 8.50 15.69
C ARG A 121 5.20 8.19 14.23
N LEU A 122 4.23 7.32 13.97
CA LEU A 122 3.74 7.02 12.64
C LEU A 122 2.98 8.21 12.04
N ALA A 123 2.18 8.91 12.83
CA ALA A 123 1.42 10.08 12.38
C ALA A 123 2.33 11.25 11.99
N SER A 124 3.38 11.50 12.76
CA SER A 124 4.35 12.56 12.49
C SER A 124 5.32 12.21 11.34
N GLY A 125 5.46 10.93 11.02
CA GLY A 125 6.48 10.43 10.10
C GLY A 125 7.89 10.37 10.70
N GLU A 126 8.00 10.48 12.03
CA GLU A 126 9.23 10.12 12.74
C GLU A 126 9.59 8.66 12.44
N TRP A 127 8.57 7.80 12.41
CA TRP A 127 8.67 6.39 12.07
C TRP A 127 7.86 6.03 10.84
N ILE A 128 8.42 5.11 10.04
CA ILE A 128 7.74 4.44 8.92
C ILE A 128 7.45 3.00 9.32
N ALA A 129 6.29 2.48 8.95
CA ALA A 129 5.90 1.10 9.22
C ALA A 129 5.85 0.27 7.94
N ALA A 130 6.21 -1.02 8.05
CA ALA A 130 6.13 -1.99 6.97
C ALA A 130 5.48 -3.31 7.40
N SER A 131 4.85 -4.03 6.44
CA SER A 131 4.27 -5.35 6.65
C SER A 131 5.22 -6.43 6.16
N ALA A 132 5.63 -7.32 7.05
CA ALA A 132 6.56 -8.42 6.79
C ALA A 132 5.85 -9.78 6.91
N TRP A 133 5.04 -10.14 5.88
CA TRP A 133 4.16 -11.32 5.91
C TRP A 133 4.59 -12.43 4.96
N SER A 134 5.02 -12.09 3.74
CA SER A 134 5.35 -13.04 2.68
C SER A 134 6.69 -13.73 2.92
N GLU A 135 6.85 -14.95 2.39
CA GLU A 135 8.09 -15.72 2.43
C GLU A 135 8.43 -16.23 1.03
N SER A 136 9.71 -16.39 0.72
CA SER A 136 10.17 -16.82 -0.60
C SER A 136 9.68 -18.22 -0.97
N GLY A 137 9.54 -19.12 0.01
CA GLY A 137 9.18 -20.52 -0.21
C GLY A 137 7.68 -20.81 -0.29
N SER A 138 6.83 -19.89 0.19
CA SER A 138 5.37 -20.12 0.28
C SER A 138 4.57 -19.34 -0.77
N GLY A 139 5.21 -18.48 -1.55
CA GLY A 139 4.52 -17.62 -2.52
C GLY A 139 3.39 -16.81 -1.88
N ALA A 140 2.19 -16.92 -2.44
CA ALA A 140 0.98 -16.28 -1.91
C ALA A 140 0.32 -17.08 -0.77
N ASP A 141 0.71 -18.37 -0.57
CA ASP A 141 0.13 -19.23 0.46
C ASP A 141 0.68 -18.86 1.85
N LYS A 142 -0.19 -18.32 2.70
CA LYS A 142 0.13 -17.97 4.09
C LYS A 142 -0.20 -19.08 5.08
N ARG A 143 -0.66 -20.26 4.63
CA ARG A 143 -1.05 -21.36 5.54
C ARG A 143 0.16 -22.06 6.15
N ASN A 144 1.29 -22.10 5.42
CA ASN A 144 2.50 -22.83 5.82
C ASN A 144 3.70 -21.88 5.94
N LEU A 145 3.75 -21.14 7.05
CA LEU A 145 4.88 -20.24 7.31
C LEU A 145 6.09 -20.99 7.81
N ALA A 146 7.26 -20.71 7.23
CA ALA A 146 8.55 -21.14 7.74
C ALA A 146 8.99 -20.32 8.95
N THR A 147 8.63 -19.02 9.00
CA THR A 147 8.90 -18.16 10.16
C THR A 147 8.14 -18.64 11.38
N LYS A 148 8.87 -18.96 12.45
CA LYS A 148 8.32 -19.46 13.71
C LYS A 148 8.58 -18.46 14.84
N ALA A 149 7.64 -18.37 15.77
CA ALA A 149 7.84 -17.70 17.04
C ALA A 149 7.59 -18.70 18.17
N ARG A 150 8.57 -18.87 19.04
CA ARG A 150 8.52 -19.83 20.16
C ARG A 150 8.55 -19.09 21.49
N ARG A 151 7.76 -19.55 22.46
CA ARG A 151 7.83 -19.06 23.83
C ARG A 151 9.20 -19.39 24.44
N THR A 152 9.79 -18.43 25.11
CA THR A 152 11.02 -18.64 25.87
C THR A 152 10.71 -19.02 27.32
N ARG A 153 11.63 -19.71 28.00
CA ARG A 153 11.47 -20.10 29.42
C ARG A 153 11.41 -18.88 30.36
N GLY A 154 12.03 -17.77 29.97
CA GLY A 154 12.06 -16.52 30.74
C GLY A 154 10.89 -15.58 30.47
N GLY A 155 9.91 -16.00 29.67
CA GLY A 155 8.84 -15.15 29.14
C GLY A 155 9.21 -14.53 27.81
N GLY A 156 8.21 -13.99 27.10
CA GLY A 156 8.40 -13.44 25.74
C GLY A 156 8.60 -14.51 24.66
N TRP A 157 9.14 -14.10 23.52
CA TRP A 157 9.19 -14.87 22.28
C TRP A 157 10.56 -14.81 21.64
N LEU A 158 10.91 -15.85 20.89
CA LEU A 158 12.05 -15.89 20.00
C LEU A 158 11.55 -16.18 18.58
N LEU A 159 11.81 -15.25 17.65
CA LEU A 159 11.40 -15.38 16.26
C LEU A 159 12.60 -15.83 15.42
N GLU A 160 12.33 -16.78 14.50
CA GLU A 160 13.29 -17.34 13.54
C GLU A 160 12.63 -17.46 12.18
N GLY A 161 13.31 -17.03 11.11
CA GLY A 161 12.84 -17.17 9.74
C GLY A 161 13.21 -15.99 8.86
N ALA A 162 12.58 -15.92 7.69
CA ALA A 162 12.82 -14.84 6.73
C ALA A 162 11.55 -14.45 5.99
N LYS A 163 11.37 -13.15 5.80
CA LYS A 163 10.32 -12.56 4.99
C LYS A 163 10.88 -12.02 3.69
N ALA A 164 10.07 -12.06 2.65
CA ALA A 164 10.44 -11.63 1.31
C ALA A 164 9.39 -10.67 0.75
N PHE A 165 9.80 -9.86 -0.22
CA PHE A 165 8.93 -8.84 -0.82
C PHE A 165 8.32 -7.88 0.22
N THR A 166 9.09 -7.57 1.27
CA THR A 166 8.71 -6.57 2.26
C THR A 166 8.98 -5.19 1.70
N THR A 167 7.93 -4.46 1.34
CA THR A 167 8.02 -3.05 0.96
C THR A 167 8.49 -2.23 2.15
N GLY A 168 9.49 -1.38 1.96
CA GLY A 168 10.10 -0.60 3.03
C GLY A 168 11.14 -1.37 3.86
N ALA A 169 11.63 -2.53 3.40
CA ALA A 169 12.74 -3.23 4.05
C ALA A 169 13.97 -2.30 4.16
N GLY A 170 14.56 -2.21 5.35
CA GLY A 170 15.68 -1.31 5.64
C GLY A 170 15.33 0.18 5.72
N LEU A 171 14.09 0.55 5.44
CA LEU A 171 13.54 1.90 5.55
C LEU A 171 12.62 2.05 6.75
N ALA A 172 11.84 1.00 7.05
CA ALA A 172 10.85 1.05 8.13
C ALA A 172 11.51 0.97 9.50
N ASP A 173 10.94 1.70 10.46
CA ASP A 173 11.35 1.70 11.86
C ASP A 173 10.63 0.63 12.67
N VAL A 174 9.44 0.18 12.20
CA VAL A 174 8.66 -0.91 12.79
C VAL A 174 8.09 -1.84 11.71
N TYR A 175 8.21 -3.14 11.95
CA TYR A 175 7.72 -4.20 11.08
C TYR A 175 6.58 -4.96 11.73
N LEU A 176 5.45 -5.08 11.04
CA LEU A 176 4.36 -5.99 11.41
C LEU A 176 4.68 -7.39 10.85
N VAL A 177 5.27 -8.23 11.69
CA VAL A 177 5.78 -9.57 11.30
C VAL A 177 4.72 -10.62 11.56
N LEU A 178 4.43 -11.45 10.55
CA LEU A 178 3.56 -12.64 10.68
C LEU A 178 4.41 -13.88 10.96
N ALA A 179 4.15 -14.57 12.08
CA ALA A 179 4.86 -15.79 12.45
C ALA A 179 3.91 -16.89 12.95
N GLN A 180 4.32 -18.16 12.77
CA GLN A 180 3.61 -19.31 13.33
C GLN A 180 4.00 -19.50 14.79
N THR A 181 3.04 -19.49 15.69
CA THR A 181 3.24 -19.63 17.16
C THR A 181 2.81 -20.99 17.71
N SER A 182 1.92 -21.70 17.02
CA SER A 182 1.53 -23.08 17.35
C SER A 182 1.25 -23.87 16.06
N ALA A 183 1.17 -25.18 16.15
CA ALA A 183 0.74 -26.01 15.02
C ALA A 183 -0.67 -25.61 14.56
N PRO A 184 -0.96 -25.62 13.25
CA PRO A 184 -2.32 -25.45 12.76
C PRO A 184 -3.24 -26.49 13.38
N THR A 185 -4.47 -26.12 13.72
CA THR A 185 -5.50 -27.05 14.17
C THR A 185 -6.08 -27.76 12.96
N ASP A 186 -6.11 -29.10 12.98
CA ASP A 186 -6.69 -29.89 11.91
C ASP A 186 -8.19 -29.53 11.74
N GLY A 187 -8.61 -29.30 10.50
CA GLY A 187 -10.01 -29.08 10.13
C GLY A 187 -10.48 -27.63 9.97
N VAL A 188 -9.67 -26.63 10.32
CA VAL A 188 -9.99 -25.21 10.05
C VAL A 188 -9.22 -24.77 8.81
N ALA A 189 -9.81 -25.01 7.64
CA ALA A 189 -9.23 -24.53 6.37
C ALA A 189 -9.54 -23.05 6.17
N SER A 190 -8.53 -22.18 6.31
CA SER A 190 -8.60 -20.82 5.79
C SER A 190 -7.92 -20.76 4.42
N THR A 191 -8.53 -20.08 3.47
CA THR A 191 -7.93 -19.87 2.14
C THR A 191 -6.68 -18.98 2.21
N TYR A 192 -6.53 -18.17 3.27
CA TYR A 192 -5.43 -17.22 3.42
C TYR A 192 -5.02 -17.08 4.87
N GLY A 193 -3.97 -17.82 5.25
CA GLY A 193 -3.49 -17.95 6.62
C GLY A 193 -3.90 -19.28 7.25
N SER A 194 -3.43 -19.55 8.46
CA SER A 194 -3.79 -20.72 9.27
C SER A 194 -3.91 -20.35 10.74
N ASP A 195 -4.60 -21.18 11.50
CA ASP A 195 -4.65 -21.04 12.95
C ASP A 195 -3.25 -21.10 13.56
N GLY A 196 -3.11 -20.51 14.75
CA GLY A 196 -1.83 -20.45 15.45
C GLY A 196 -0.83 -19.47 14.84
N GLN A 197 -1.25 -18.60 13.93
CA GLN A 197 -0.44 -17.48 13.44
C GLN A 197 -0.67 -16.23 14.27
N THR A 198 0.41 -15.50 14.53
CA THR A 198 0.41 -14.30 15.38
C THR A 198 1.17 -13.18 14.71
N PHE A 199 0.71 -11.95 14.90
CA PHE A 199 1.43 -10.76 14.48
C PHE A 199 2.29 -10.20 15.62
N PHE A 200 3.49 -9.76 15.25
CA PHE A 200 4.44 -9.10 16.13
C PHE A 200 4.85 -7.75 15.58
N LEU A 201 4.92 -6.74 16.43
CA LEU A 201 5.52 -5.45 16.14
C LEU A 201 7.01 -5.53 16.52
N ILE A 202 7.89 -5.60 15.51
CA ILE A 202 9.33 -5.69 15.72
C ILE A 202 9.96 -4.39 15.23
N GLU A 203 10.69 -3.70 16.11
CA GLU A 203 11.38 -2.47 15.76
C GLU A 203 12.67 -2.76 15.00
N ALA A 204 13.06 -1.87 14.08
CA ALA A 204 14.26 -2.02 13.27
C ALA A 204 15.57 -2.13 14.10
N GLY A 205 15.57 -1.52 15.30
CA GLY A 205 16.69 -1.62 16.24
C GLY A 205 16.84 -2.97 16.96
N ASN A 206 15.96 -3.94 16.71
CA ASN A 206 16.09 -5.28 17.30
C ASN A 206 17.34 -5.99 16.76
N PRO A 207 18.28 -6.46 17.62
CA PRO A 207 19.53 -7.06 17.16
C PRO A 207 19.36 -8.37 16.38
N GLY A 208 18.18 -9.00 16.46
CA GLY A 208 17.85 -10.20 15.70
C GLY A 208 17.09 -9.93 14.41
N LEU A 209 16.84 -8.67 14.02
CA LEU A 209 16.18 -8.29 12.78
C LEU A 209 17.20 -7.71 11.80
N PHE A 210 17.27 -8.29 10.60
CA PHE A 210 18.16 -7.85 9.53
C PHE A 210 17.35 -7.58 8.27
N ALA A 211 17.27 -6.33 7.85
CA ALA A 211 16.58 -5.93 6.64
C ALA A 211 17.57 -5.70 5.49
N ASN A 212 17.22 -6.20 4.30
CA ASN A 212 18.06 -6.12 3.11
C ASN A 212 17.19 -5.73 1.89
N THR A 213 17.57 -4.65 1.21
CA THR A 213 16.89 -4.11 0.02
C THR A 213 17.46 -4.64 -1.30
N GLY A 214 18.21 -5.74 -1.28
CA GLY A 214 18.94 -6.30 -2.42
C GLY A 214 18.10 -6.93 -3.53
N MET A 215 16.78 -6.73 -3.58
CA MET A 215 15.93 -7.19 -4.68
C MET A 215 16.01 -6.24 -5.87
N ASP A 216 16.53 -6.69 -7.01
CA ASP A 216 16.50 -5.95 -8.27
C ASP A 216 15.13 -6.12 -8.96
N LEU A 217 14.22 -5.21 -8.66
CA LEU A 217 12.84 -5.24 -9.13
C LEU A 217 12.72 -4.63 -10.54
N VAL A 218 11.79 -5.17 -11.33
CA VAL A 218 11.44 -4.63 -12.65
C VAL A 218 10.74 -3.28 -12.55
N GLY A 219 9.82 -3.13 -11.59
CA GLY A 219 9.05 -1.91 -11.33
C GLY A 219 8.97 -1.60 -9.84
N MET A 220 8.47 -0.42 -9.50
CA MET A 220 8.45 0.12 -8.13
C MET A 220 9.83 0.03 -7.46
N ARG A 221 10.88 0.30 -8.21
CA ARG A 221 12.27 0.05 -7.83
C ARG A 221 12.71 0.81 -6.58
N SER A 222 12.20 2.02 -6.40
CA SER A 222 12.52 2.87 -5.23
C SER A 222 11.63 2.60 -4.00
N SER A 223 10.84 1.52 -3.99
CA SER A 223 9.97 1.16 -2.85
C SER A 223 10.71 0.51 -1.68
N ALA A 224 12.04 0.38 -1.75
CA ALA A 224 12.85 -0.31 -0.77
C ALA A 224 12.31 -1.71 -0.44
N THR A 225 11.77 -2.42 -1.46
CA THR A 225 11.26 -3.78 -1.27
C THR A 225 12.40 -4.78 -1.21
N GLY A 226 12.38 -5.66 -0.20
CA GLY A 226 13.48 -6.58 0.04
C GLY A 226 13.14 -7.73 0.98
N PHE A 227 14.17 -8.22 1.66
CA PHE A 227 14.09 -9.29 2.63
C PHE A 227 14.14 -8.74 4.06
N VAL A 228 13.49 -9.44 5.00
CA VAL A 228 13.62 -9.23 6.44
C VAL A 228 13.91 -10.58 7.08
N GLU A 229 15.13 -10.74 7.58
CA GLU A 229 15.59 -11.94 8.28
C GLU A 229 15.42 -11.77 9.78
N LEU A 230 15.02 -12.84 10.44
CA LEU A 230 14.82 -12.93 11.87
C LEU A 230 15.69 -14.07 12.40
N THR A 231 16.75 -13.73 13.11
CA THR A 231 17.70 -14.69 13.69
C THR A 231 17.83 -14.42 15.18
N ALA A 232 17.41 -15.36 15.99
CA ALA A 232 17.34 -15.17 17.46
C ALA A 232 16.66 -13.84 17.84
N CYS A 233 15.66 -13.44 17.06
CA CYS A 233 14.96 -12.16 17.23
C CYS A 233 14.06 -12.24 18.48
N ALA A 234 14.53 -11.67 19.58
CA ALA A 234 13.81 -11.66 20.84
C ALA A 234 12.71 -10.59 20.83
N ALA A 235 11.53 -10.93 21.33
CA ALA A 235 10.40 -10.03 21.46
C ALA A 235 9.67 -10.27 22.78
N ASP A 236 9.26 -9.19 23.43
CA ASP A 236 8.44 -9.25 24.64
C ASP A 236 6.98 -9.60 24.29
N ASP A 237 6.20 -9.94 25.29
CA ASP A 237 4.75 -10.12 25.13
C ASP A 237 4.05 -8.83 24.66
N SER A 238 4.62 -7.67 24.99
CA SER A 238 4.15 -6.38 24.51
C SER A 238 4.34 -6.15 23.00
N ALA A 239 5.15 -6.98 22.31
CA ALA A 239 5.31 -6.92 20.87
C ALA A 239 4.17 -7.64 20.11
N VAL A 240 3.38 -8.49 20.80
CA VAL A 240 2.26 -9.20 20.16
C VAL A 240 1.14 -8.23 19.82
N LEU A 241 0.73 -8.19 18.57
CA LEU A 241 -0.42 -7.39 18.13
C LEU A 241 -1.69 -8.24 18.15
N GLY A 242 -2.65 -7.85 18.97
CA GLY A 242 -3.88 -8.60 19.17
C GLY A 242 -3.67 -9.91 19.95
N PRO A 243 -4.66 -10.81 20.00
CA PRO A 243 -4.52 -12.09 20.69
C PRO A 243 -3.56 -13.05 19.97
N VAL A 244 -2.80 -13.84 20.72
CA VAL A 244 -1.95 -14.92 20.18
C VAL A 244 -2.81 -15.89 19.35
N GLY A 245 -2.35 -16.25 18.17
CA GLY A 245 -3.05 -17.16 17.26
C GLY A 245 -4.16 -16.49 16.42
N ALA A 246 -4.42 -15.19 16.59
CA ALA A 246 -5.54 -14.50 15.96
C ALA A 246 -5.24 -13.83 14.61
N ALA A 247 -4.07 -14.05 14.02
CA ALA A 247 -3.66 -13.35 12.80
C ALA A 247 -4.66 -13.53 11.64
N VAL A 248 -5.31 -14.69 11.50
CA VAL A 248 -6.32 -14.92 10.45
C VAL A 248 -7.50 -13.94 10.55
N ARG A 249 -7.97 -13.63 11.77
CA ARG A 249 -9.04 -12.65 11.99
C ARG A 249 -8.58 -11.23 11.63
N ILE A 250 -7.34 -10.88 11.98
CA ILE A 250 -6.74 -9.59 11.65
C ILE A 250 -6.61 -9.44 10.13
N ILE A 251 -6.16 -10.49 9.44
CA ILE A 251 -6.06 -10.54 7.97
C ILE A 251 -7.45 -10.40 7.30
N ALA A 252 -8.46 -11.07 7.81
CA ALA A 252 -9.83 -10.93 7.32
C ALA A 252 -10.33 -9.48 7.44
N GLY A 253 -10.06 -8.82 8.58
CA GLY A 253 -10.38 -7.41 8.80
C GLY A 253 -9.73 -6.45 7.80
N VAL A 254 -8.55 -6.79 7.25
CA VAL A 254 -7.92 -5.97 6.19
C VAL A 254 -8.82 -5.88 4.95
N ARG A 255 -9.42 -6.99 4.53
CA ARG A 255 -10.34 -6.98 3.38
C ARG A 255 -11.62 -6.19 3.67
N GLU A 256 -12.12 -6.34 4.89
CA GLU A 256 -13.34 -5.66 5.35
C GLU A 256 -13.12 -4.15 5.58
N SER A 257 -11.89 -3.68 5.70
CA SER A 257 -11.60 -2.26 5.92
C SER A 257 -11.92 -1.35 4.72
N GLY A 258 -11.95 -1.91 3.51
CA GLY A 258 -12.14 -1.16 2.27
C GLY A 258 -10.87 -0.48 1.75
N ALA A 259 -9.73 -0.59 2.45
CA ALA A 259 -8.43 -0.16 1.93
C ALA A 259 -7.99 -1.11 0.81
N THR A 260 -7.66 -0.59 -0.37
CA THR A 260 -7.40 -1.42 -1.55
C THR A 260 -6.14 -1.00 -2.32
N LEU A 261 -5.35 -2.00 -2.74
CA LEU A 261 -4.27 -1.80 -3.70
C LEU A 261 -4.76 -1.32 -5.08
N GLY A 262 -6.06 -1.44 -5.36
CA GLY A 262 -6.70 -0.85 -6.54
C GLY A 262 -6.49 0.65 -6.64
N ALA A 263 -6.31 1.35 -5.52
CA ALA A 263 -6.01 2.78 -5.46
C ALA A 263 -4.66 3.13 -6.11
N VAL A 264 -3.62 2.30 -5.91
CA VAL A 264 -2.32 2.45 -6.58
C VAL A 264 -2.52 2.35 -8.10
N SER A 265 -3.24 1.33 -8.55
CA SER A 265 -3.53 1.11 -9.97
C SER A 265 -4.35 2.25 -10.58
N ALA A 266 -5.36 2.76 -9.88
CA ALA A 266 -6.15 3.91 -10.34
C ALA A 266 -5.28 5.16 -10.53
N GLY A 267 -4.33 5.40 -9.64
CA GLY A 267 -3.36 6.49 -9.76
C GLY A 267 -2.44 6.33 -10.97
N ILE A 268 -1.90 5.12 -11.20
CA ILE A 268 -1.09 4.81 -12.39
C ILE A 268 -1.89 5.05 -13.67
N ALA A 269 -3.11 4.51 -13.75
CA ALA A 269 -3.97 4.69 -14.91
C ALA A 269 -4.29 6.18 -15.18
N ALA A 270 -4.60 6.94 -14.13
CA ALA A 270 -4.86 8.36 -14.24
C ALA A 270 -3.64 9.15 -14.73
N ALA A 271 -2.43 8.82 -14.28
CA ALA A 271 -1.19 9.44 -14.76
C ALA A 271 -0.92 9.13 -16.23
N ALA A 272 -1.11 7.87 -16.63
CA ALA A 272 -0.92 7.44 -18.02
C ALA A 272 -1.92 8.13 -18.97
N TYR A 273 -3.20 8.18 -18.60
CA TYR A 273 -4.21 8.91 -19.35
C TYR A 273 -3.87 10.39 -19.51
N ARG A 274 -3.51 11.09 -18.41
CA ARG A 274 -3.13 12.51 -18.45
C ARG A 274 -1.94 12.74 -19.39
N THR A 275 -0.95 11.85 -19.37
CA THR A 275 0.23 11.92 -20.24
C THR A 275 -0.15 11.76 -21.70
N ALA A 276 -0.99 10.78 -22.03
CA ALA A 276 -1.49 10.57 -23.40
C ALA A 276 -2.33 11.75 -23.90
N PHE A 277 -3.23 12.26 -23.06
CA PHE A 277 -4.08 13.41 -23.39
C PHE A 277 -3.24 14.67 -23.64
N ALA A 278 -2.26 14.96 -22.76
CA ALA A 278 -1.36 16.10 -22.92
C ALA A 278 -0.51 15.98 -24.20
N HIS A 279 -0.03 14.78 -24.54
CA HIS A 279 0.70 14.51 -25.77
C HIS A 279 -0.20 14.77 -27.00
N ALA A 280 -1.40 14.19 -27.03
CA ALA A 280 -2.33 14.38 -28.14
C ALA A 280 -2.68 15.86 -28.35
N ARG A 281 -2.85 16.62 -27.26
CA ARG A 281 -3.11 18.07 -27.32
C ARG A 281 -1.93 18.84 -27.91
N ARG A 282 -0.71 18.59 -27.43
CA ARG A 282 0.51 19.27 -27.92
C ARG A 282 0.80 18.98 -29.39
N ARG A 283 0.47 17.76 -29.87
CA ARG A 283 0.72 17.30 -31.23
C ARG A 283 -0.43 17.57 -32.20
N GLY A 284 -1.53 18.20 -31.78
CA GLY A 284 -2.71 18.42 -32.60
C GLY A 284 -3.49 17.15 -32.96
N LEU A 285 -3.17 15.99 -32.31
CA LEU A 285 -3.79 14.70 -32.60
C LEU A 285 -5.24 14.62 -32.09
N LYS A 286 -5.64 15.49 -31.17
CA LYS A 286 -7.01 15.59 -30.64
C LYS A 286 -8.05 15.88 -31.76
N ASP A 287 -7.63 16.41 -32.93
CA ASP A 287 -8.51 16.72 -34.03
C ASP A 287 -8.83 15.47 -34.88
N GLN A 288 -8.11 14.38 -34.69
CA GLN A 288 -8.37 13.09 -35.32
C GLN A 288 -9.42 12.29 -34.52
N GLN A 289 -10.51 11.89 -35.18
CA GLN A 289 -11.63 11.18 -34.53
C GLN A 289 -11.16 9.89 -33.81
N ALA A 290 -10.35 9.08 -34.49
CA ALA A 290 -9.84 7.82 -33.89
C ALA A 290 -9.06 8.05 -32.61
N VAL A 291 -8.25 9.11 -32.51
CA VAL A 291 -7.51 9.47 -31.30
C VAL A 291 -8.45 9.92 -30.19
N ARG A 292 -9.45 10.74 -30.52
CA ARG A 292 -10.46 11.17 -29.53
C ARG A 292 -11.22 10.00 -28.94
N HIS A 293 -11.66 9.04 -29.76
CA HIS A 293 -12.37 7.85 -29.27
C HIS A 293 -11.51 7.06 -28.28
N ARG A 294 -10.25 6.77 -28.62
CA ARG A 294 -9.32 6.10 -27.72
C ARG A 294 -9.09 6.86 -26.42
N LEU A 295 -8.98 8.19 -26.46
CA LEU A 295 -8.85 9.01 -25.25
C LEU A 295 -10.11 8.95 -24.37
N VAL A 296 -11.30 8.87 -24.96
CA VAL A 296 -12.56 8.68 -24.22
C VAL A 296 -12.58 7.31 -23.56
N ASP A 297 -12.17 6.25 -24.25
CA ASP A 297 -12.10 4.90 -23.69
C ASP A 297 -11.13 4.84 -22.49
N LEU A 298 -9.96 5.50 -22.60
CA LEU A 298 -9.02 5.61 -21.48
C LEU A 298 -9.61 6.38 -20.29
N ALA A 299 -10.29 7.50 -20.55
CA ALA A 299 -10.96 8.28 -19.51
C ALA A 299 -12.03 7.45 -18.80
N ALA A 300 -12.85 6.70 -19.54
CA ALA A 300 -13.89 5.84 -18.99
C ALA A 300 -13.31 4.72 -18.10
N GLN A 301 -12.20 4.11 -18.52
CA GLN A 301 -11.51 3.09 -17.71
C GLN A 301 -10.96 3.68 -16.41
N VAL A 302 -10.37 4.89 -16.44
CA VAL A 302 -9.90 5.58 -15.23
C VAL A 302 -11.05 5.87 -14.27
N GLU A 303 -12.19 6.37 -14.78
CA GLU A 303 -13.35 6.66 -13.94
C GLU A 303 -14.00 5.38 -13.37
N ALA A 304 -14.01 4.28 -14.15
CA ALA A 304 -14.46 2.97 -13.64
C ALA A 304 -13.56 2.46 -12.50
N ALA A 305 -12.23 2.58 -12.65
CA ALA A 305 -11.29 2.21 -11.59
C ALA A 305 -11.51 3.04 -10.32
N ARG A 306 -11.64 4.36 -10.44
CA ARG A 306 -11.91 5.29 -9.34
C ARG A 306 -13.22 4.97 -8.62
N SER A 307 -14.28 4.72 -9.40
CA SER A 307 -15.60 4.38 -8.86
C SER A 307 -15.56 3.10 -8.03
N LEU A 308 -14.82 2.08 -8.49
CA LEU A 308 -14.69 0.83 -7.76
C LEU A 308 -13.80 0.96 -6.52
N VAL A 309 -12.76 1.79 -6.55
CA VAL A 309 -11.94 2.14 -5.37
C VAL A 309 -12.80 2.86 -4.33
N ASP A 310 -13.60 3.84 -4.73
CA ASP A 310 -14.49 4.57 -3.82
C ASP A 310 -15.60 3.65 -3.27
N ALA A 311 -16.17 2.75 -4.09
CA ALA A 311 -17.16 1.76 -3.65
C ALA A 311 -16.58 0.78 -2.60
N SER A 312 -15.33 0.33 -2.81
CA SER A 312 -14.61 -0.48 -1.82
C SER A 312 -14.53 0.23 -0.46
N ALA A 313 -14.16 1.51 -0.47
CA ALA A 313 -13.97 2.31 0.75
C ALA A 313 -15.28 2.59 1.50
N ARG A 314 -16.40 2.78 0.78
CA ARG A 314 -17.71 3.03 1.42
C ARG A 314 -18.25 1.82 2.17
N ARG A 315 -17.86 0.61 1.79
CA ARG A 315 -18.29 -0.65 2.44
C ARG A 315 -19.82 -0.83 2.46
N ASP A 316 -20.51 -0.28 1.47
CA ASP A 316 -21.97 -0.27 1.35
C ASP A 316 -22.52 -1.39 0.45
N SER A 317 -21.65 -2.24 -0.10
CA SER A 317 -22.04 -3.43 -0.84
C SER A 317 -22.46 -4.57 0.09
N ALA A 318 -23.20 -5.55 -0.44
CA ALA A 318 -23.60 -6.75 0.32
C ALA A 318 -22.39 -7.56 0.83
N GLU A 319 -21.28 -7.51 0.11
CA GLU A 319 -20.03 -8.22 0.44
C GLU A 319 -18.83 -7.28 0.33
N PRO A 320 -18.60 -6.41 1.34
CA PRO A 320 -17.55 -5.38 1.29
C PRO A 320 -16.14 -5.93 1.06
N GLY A 321 -15.82 -7.07 1.69
CA GLY A 321 -14.53 -7.75 1.52
C GLY A 321 -14.30 -8.21 0.09
N ASN A 322 -15.34 -8.70 -0.61
CA ASN A 322 -15.25 -9.07 -2.02
C ASN A 322 -15.10 -7.84 -2.90
N THR A 323 -15.79 -6.74 -2.61
CA THR A 323 -15.64 -5.46 -3.34
C THR A 323 -14.21 -4.95 -3.25
N THR A 324 -13.54 -5.09 -2.10
CA THR A 324 -12.12 -4.78 -1.94
C THR A 324 -11.23 -5.62 -2.88
N LEU A 325 -11.51 -6.93 -2.99
CA LEU A 325 -10.77 -7.82 -3.90
C LEU A 325 -11.08 -7.52 -5.37
N TYR A 326 -12.35 -7.28 -5.72
CA TYR A 326 -12.74 -6.87 -7.09
C TYR A 326 -12.03 -5.59 -7.51
N SER A 327 -11.95 -4.61 -6.60
CA SER A 327 -11.24 -3.35 -6.83
C SER A 327 -9.76 -3.62 -7.17
N LYS A 328 -9.07 -4.45 -6.40
CA LYS A 328 -7.68 -4.81 -6.69
C LYS A 328 -7.53 -5.51 -8.05
N ILE A 329 -8.35 -6.55 -8.31
CA ILE A 329 -8.28 -7.37 -9.54
C ILE A 329 -8.55 -6.50 -10.78
N LEU A 330 -9.63 -5.73 -10.77
CA LEU A 330 -10.06 -4.96 -11.95
C LEU A 330 -9.14 -3.77 -12.18
N CYS A 331 -8.82 -2.99 -11.14
CA CYS A 331 -8.00 -1.79 -11.31
C CYS A 331 -6.57 -2.12 -11.72
N SER A 332 -5.96 -3.23 -11.26
CA SER A 332 -4.63 -3.64 -11.73
C SER A 332 -4.63 -3.97 -13.22
N ARG A 333 -5.66 -4.67 -13.72
CA ARG A 333 -5.82 -4.93 -15.15
C ARG A 333 -6.02 -3.64 -15.94
N ILE A 334 -6.93 -2.77 -15.50
CA ILE A 334 -7.17 -1.47 -16.12
C ILE A 334 -5.87 -0.66 -16.20
N SER A 335 -5.07 -0.63 -15.14
CA SER A 335 -3.83 0.17 -15.15
C SER A 335 -2.84 -0.31 -16.20
N GLU A 336 -2.66 -1.62 -16.35
CA GLU A 336 -1.80 -2.19 -17.39
C GLU A 336 -2.34 -1.86 -18.80
N GLU A 337 -3.64 -2.03 -19.04
CA GLU A 337 -4.29 -1.74 -20.33
C GLU A 337 -4.16 -0.25 -20.69
N VAL A 338 -4.46 0.64 -19.74
CA VAL A 338 -4.41 2.10 -19.96
C VAL A 338 -2.99 2.57 -20.25
N VAL A 339 -1.98 2.06 -19.51
CA VAL A 339 -0.58 2.43 -19.77
C VAL A 339 -0.12 1.95 -21.13
N GLN A 340 -0.45 0.71 -21.52
CA GLN A 340 -0.08 0.18 -22.84
C GLN A 340 -0.74 0.95 -23.98
N GLU A 341 -1.99 1.32 -23.83
CA GLU A 341 -2.70 2.10 -24.84
C GLU A 341 -2.19 3.54 -24.90
N ALA A 342 -1.84 4.14 -23.78
CA ALA A 342 -1.18 5.44 -23.72
C ALA A 342 0.16 5.42 -24.48
N LEU A 343 1.00 4.40 -24.31
CA LEU A 343 2.24 4.21 -25.05
C LEU A 343 2.02 4.12 -26.56
N ARG A 344 0.97 3.39 -26.99
CA ARG A 344 0.60 3.30 -28.42
C ARG A 344 0.17 4.65 -28.99
N LEU A 345 -0.56 5.47 -28.21
CA LEU A 345 -0.96 6.82 -28.62
C LEU A 345 0.22 7.78 -28.78
N LEU A 346 1.28 7.59 -28.01
CA LEU A 346 2.50 8.38 -28.12
C LEU A 346 3.36 7.98 -29.33
N GLY A 347 3.18 6.79 -29.90
CA GLY A 347 3.99 6.28 -30.99
C GLY A 347 5.48 6.15 -30.60
N SER A 348 6.38 6.57 -31.46
CA SER A 348 7.83 6.48 -31.23
C SER A 348 8.32 7.24 -29.97
N ALA A 349 7.63 8.31 -29.57
CA ALA A 349 7.96 9.03 -28.35
C ALA A 349 7.79 8.16 -27.10
N GLY A 350 6.80 7.26 -27.07
CA GLY A 350 6.58 6.30 -25.99
C GLY A 350 7.62 5.16 -25.95
N TYR A 351 8.41 4.99 -27.01
CA TYR A 351 9.43 3.93 -27.09
C TYR A 351 10.80 4.36 -26.56
N LEU A 352 10.95 5.63 -26.18
CA LEU A 352 12.19 6.11 -25.55
C LEU A 352 12.32 5.57 -24.13
N HIS A 353 13.50 5.02 -23.80
CA HIS A 353 13.76 4.38 -22.51
C HIS A 353 13.41 5.25 -21.30
N ASP A 354 13.75 6.52 -21.36
CA ASP A 354 13.56 7.52 -20.28
C ASP A 354 12.16 8.16 -20.28
N HIS A 355 11.25 7.74 -21.19
CA HIS A 355 9.89 8.30 -21.17
C HIS A 355 9.12 7.79 -19.91
N PRO A 356 8.47 8.69 -19.13
CA PRO A 356 7.82 8.35 -17.86
C PRO A 356 6.80 7.20 -17.92
N LEU A 357 6.12 7.01 -19.06
CA LEU A 357 5.19 5.89 -19.24
C LEU A 357 5.88 4.52 -19.18
N ASN A 358 7.18 4.42 -19.51
CA ASN A 358 7.90 3.15 -19.41
C ASN A 358 8.13 2.73 -17.93
N LYS A 359 8.36 3.71 -17.03
CA LYS A 359 8.34 3.44 -15.59
C LYS A 359 6.95 2.98 -15.15
N LEU A 360 5.89 3.72 -15.54
CA LEU A 360 4.51 3.35 -15.18
C LEU A 360 4.10 1.97 -15.71
N ALA A 361 4.57 1.57 -16.90
CA ALA A 361 4.31 0.24 -17.46
C ALA A 361 4.95 -0.89 -16.64
N ARG A 362 6.14 -0.65 -16.10
CA ARG A 362 6.80 -1.60 -15.19
C ARG A 362 6.11 -1.64 -13.83
N ASP A 363 5.75 -0.48 -13.29
CA ASP A 363 5.10 -0.35 -11.98
C ASP A 363 3.68 -0.94 -11.96
N ALA A 364 2.90 -0.77 -13.05
CA ALA A 364 1.53 -1.30 -13.15
C ALA A 364 1.45 -2.81 -12.96
N ARG A 365 2.44 -3.55 -13.48
CA ARG A 365 2.51 -5.02 -13.35
C ARG A 365 2.65 -5.49 -11.91
N ALA A 366 3.27 -4.69 -11.05
CA ALA A 366 3.56 -5.09 -9.67
C ALA A 366 2.28 -5.32 -8.84
N VAL A 367 1.24 -4.50 -9.03
CA VAL A 367 0.02 -4.56 -8.20
C VAL A 367 -0.70 -5.90 -8.35
N GLY A 368 -0.75 -6.47 -9.56
CA GLY A 368 -1.37 -7.78 -9.80
C GLY A 368 -0.66 -8.93 -9.06
N LEU A 369 0.63 -8.76 -8.77
CA LEU A 369 1.49 -9.76 -8.12
C LEU A 369 1.58 -9.57 -6.59
N MET A 370 1.22 -8.39 -6.06
CA MET A 370 1.21 -8.13 -4.62
C MET A 370 0.15 -8.95 -3.90
N GLY A 371 0.42 -9.29 -2.63
CA GLY A 371 -0.45 -10.16 -1.85
C GLY A 371 -1.76 -9.50 -1.34
N PRO A 372 -2.91 -10.18 -1.45
CA PRO A 372 -3.09 -11.41 -2.21
C PRO A 372 -2.85 -11.16 -3.70
N THR A 373 -2.17 -12.08 -4.41
CA THR A 373 -2.05 -11.98 -5.89
C THR A 373 -3.43 -11.97 -6.53
N ASN A 374 -3.55 -11.51 -7.77
CA ASN A 374 -4.87 -11.50 -8.44
C ASN A 374 -5.50 -12.89 -8.51
N ASP A 375 -4.70 -13.96 -8.65
CA ASP A 375 -5.23 -15.32 -8.69
C ASP A 375 -5.68 -15.79 -7.30
N LEU A 376 -4.90 -15.51 -6.26
CA LEU A 376 -5.33 -15.79 -4.90
C LEU A 376 -6.57 -14.94 -4.51
N ALA A 377 -6.65 -13.70 -4.98
CA ALA A 377 -7.83 -12.86 -4.74
C ALA A 377 -9.09 -13.46 -5.40
N ARG A 378 -8.97 -14.04 -6.61
CA ARG A 378 -10.07 -14.79 -7.25
C ARG A 378 -10.44 -16.01 -6.44
N GLU A 379 -9.46 -16.78 -5.95
CA GLU A 379 -9.71 -17.95 -5.10
C GLU A 379 -10.41 -17.56 -3.80
N LEU A 380 -9.98 -16.47 -3.14
CA LEU A 380 -10.64 -15.96 -1.93
C LEU A 380 -12.13 -15.61 -2.13
N VAL A 381 -12.50 -15.19 -3.34
CA VAL A 381 -13.90 -14.89 -3.70
C VAL A 381 -14.65 -16.16 -4.05
N SER A 382 -14.04 -17.08 -4.81
CA SER A 382 -14.74 -18.24 -5.39
C SER A 382 -14.75 -19.47 -4.48
N ALA A 383 -13.84 -19.61 -3.52
CA ALA A 383 -13.78 -20.76 -2.63
C ALA A 383 -15.11 -21.06 -1.91
N PRO A 384 -15.90 -20.07 -1.43
CA PRO A 384 -17.21 -20.36 -0.84
C PRO A 384 -18.23 -20.96 -1.82
N TRP A 385 -18.09 -20.77 -3.14
CA TRP A 385 -19.01 -21.32 -4.15
C TRP A 385 -18.91 -22.84 -4.31
N THR A 386 -17.74 -23.40 -3.94
CA THR A 386 -17.52 -24.86 -4.02
C THR A 386 -17.81 -25.57 -2.70
N ALA A 387 -18.02 -24.83 -1.61
CA ALA A 387 -18.32 -25.37 -0.28
C ALA A 387 -19.84 -25.49 -0.02
N ALA A 388 -20.68 -25.02 -0.94
CA ALA A 388 -22.13 -25.10 -0.93
C ALA A 388 -22.60 -26.26 -1.79
#